data_e764daba72af14edaca1dc1632c5e3dc
#
_entry.id   e764daba72af14edaca1dc1632c5e3dc
#
_cell.length_a   1.000
_cell.length_b   1.000
_cell.length_c   1.000
_cell.angle_alpha   90.00
_cell.angle_beta   90.00
_cell.angle_gamma   90.00
#
_symmetry.space_group_name_H-M   'P 1'
#
loop_
_entity.id
_entity.type
_entity.pdbx_description
1 polymer ?
#
loop_
_entity_poly.entity_id
_entity_poly.type
_entity_poly.pdbx_seq_one_letter_code
_entity_poly.pdbx_strand_id
1 'polypeptide(L)'
;VPRIPRPLALAPALALLLCATACGGAGNATEAAVPTSTPTSIAPAPAKPSPTAAPTLPPGENGETPVFAHGRRDRGKRIALTFDADMTSDQGPRAAKGEHFDNPALIATLRRLKVPATLFMTGRWAEQYPDQARSIGADPLFEVANHSYSHHAFAAPCYGLPPVKGGARADVEKAFAAFRRAGVERTVPYFRFPGGCHNPSVLKELGPAKVTAVQWDVISGDAFAKRPGPVADEVLAKARPGSVVVMHCTRSAAPATEAAVRTIVPRLRERGYELVRVSDLIAGG
;
A
#
# COMPACT_ATOMS: atom_id res chain seq x y z
N VAL A 1 -44.60 -1.31 -27.97
CA VAL A 1 -43.91 -0.45 -27.01
C VAL A 1 -44.88 -0.08 -25.90
N PRO A 2 -44.78 -0.58 -24.67
CA PRO A 2 -45.56 -0.11 -23.55
C PRO A 2 -44.81 0.93 -22.74
N ARG A 3 -45.52 1.98 -22.40
CA ARG A 3 -45.06 3.12 -21.56
C ARG A 3 -45.07 2.75 -20.09
N ILE A 4 -44.01 3.06 -19.35
CA ILE A 4 -43.90 2.93 -17.90
C ILE A 4 -44.33 4.24 -17.23
N PRO A 5 -45.17 4.23 -16.18
CA PRO A 5 -45.62 5.44 -15.47
C PRO A 5 -44.57 5.94 -14.44
N ARG A 6 -44.48 7.26 -14.31
CA ARG A 6 -43.70 7.98 -13.31
C ARG A 6 -44.35 7.93 -11.93
N PRO A 7 -43.61 7.79 -10.81
CA PRO A 7 -44.14 8.03 -9.48
C PRO A 7 -44.11 9.52 -9.09
N LEU A 8 -45.15 9.95 -8.40
CA LEU A 8 -45.37 11.27 -7.79
C LEU A 8 -44.37 11.51 -6.63
N ALA A 9 -43.94 12.76 -6.55
CA ALA A 9 -43.20 13.28 -5.41
C ALA A 9 -44.19 13.69 -4.28
N LEU A 10 -43.93 13.20 -3.06
CA LEU A 10 -44.53 13.72 -1.82
C LEU A 10 -43.48 14.54 -1.06
N ALA A 11 -43.80 15.79 -0.77
CA ALA A 11 -43.06 16.67 0.13
C ALA A 11 -43.55 16.49 1.56
N PRO A 12 -42.72 16.49 2.59
CA PRO A 12 -43.17 16.67 3.97
C PRO A 12 -43.04 18.10 4.43
N ALA A 13 -44.07 18.52 5.18
CA ALA A 13 -44.31 19.82 5.74
C ALA A 13 -43.38 20.15 6.93
N LEU A 14 -43.02 21.42 7.01
CA LEU A 14 -42.26 22.07 8.07
C LEU A 14 -43.20 22.41 9.25
N ALA A 15 -42.91 21.90 10.45
CA ALA A 15 -43.56 22.31 11.69
C ALA A 15 -42.64 23.21 12.54
N LEU A 16 -43.00 24.50 12.62
CA LEU A 16 -42.45 25.46 13.59
C LEU A 16 -43.08 25.22 14.95
N LEU A 17 -42.30 25.10 16.00
CA LEU A 17 -42.74 25.29 17.39
C LEU A 17 -42.05 26.49 18.00
N LEU A 18 -42.85 27.52 18.23
CA LEU A 18 -42.54 28.64 19.16
C LEU A 18 -42.80 28.15 20.59
N CYS A 19 -41.92 28.44 21.54
CA CYS A 19 -42.25 28.51 22.95
C CYS A 19 -41.64 29.72 23.61
N ALA A 20 -42.53 30.32 24.39
CA ALA A 20 -42.49 31.64 24.94
C ALA A 20 -41.60 31.81 26.18
N THR A 21 -41.21 33.07 26.38
CA THR A 21 -40.60 33.69 27.55
C THR A 21 -41.46 33.66 28.81
N ALA A 22 -40.83 33.45 29.97
CA ALA A 22 -41.37 33.91 31.27
C ALA A 22 -40.24 34.52 32.11
N CYS A 23 -40.49 35.78 32.52
CA CYS A 23 -39.69 36.57 33.47
C CYS A 23 -39.96 36.19 34.92
N GLY A 24 -38.99 36.44 35.79
CA GLY A 24 -39.28 36.91 37.14
C GLY A 24 -38.56 36.20 38.28
N GLY A 25 -37.74 36.95 39.04
CA GLY A 25 -37.29 36.55 40.36
C GLY A 25 -35.95 37.16 40.79
N ALA A 26 -36.01 38.34 41.40
CA ALA A 26 -34.86 38.93 42.10
C ALA A 26 -34.62 38.19 43.42
N GLY A 27 -33.38 37.82 43.69
CA GLY A 27 -32.95 37.22 44.96
C GLY A 27 -31.50 37.59 45.27
N ASN A 28 -31.28 38.11 46.44
CA ASN A 28 -30.09 38.73 47.03
C ASN A 28 -28.78 38.01 46.83
N ALA A 29 -27.76 38.81 46.58
CA ALA A 29 -26.34 38.44 46.58
C ALA A 29 -25.87 38.03 48.00
N THR A 30 -25.28 36.85 48.08
CA THR A 30 -24.36 36.50 49.16
C THR A 30 -23.03 36.17 48.47
N GLU A 31 -22.03 36.99 48.77
CA GLU A 31 -20.67 36.91 48.23
C GLU A 31 -19.97 35.69 48.86
N ALA A 32 -19.83 34.64 48.08
CA ALA A 32 -19.06 33.48 48.45
C ALA A 32 -17.67 33.54 47.78
N ALA A 33 -16.64 33.56 48.58
CA ALA A 33 -15.25 33.57 48.18
C ALA A 33 -14.93 32.48 47.14
N VAL A 34 -14.39 32.87 45.98
CA VAL A 34 -13.89 31.99 44.93
C VAL A 34 -12.56 31.42 45.39
N PRO A 35 -12.38 30.09 45.49
CA PRO A 35 -11.06 29.51 45.71
C PRO A 35 -10.24 29.70 44.44
N THR A 36 -9.09 30.36 44.59
CA THR A 36 -8.08 30.52 43.54
C THR A 36 -7.50 29.15 43.21
N SER A 37 -7.96 28.51 42.16
CA SER A 37 -7.37 27.28 41.63
C SER A 37 -6.05 27.59 40.93
N THR A 38 -4.96 27.17 41.51
CA THR A 38 -3.63 27.17 40.91
C THR A 38 -3.67 26.35 39.59
N PRO A 39 -3.17 26.87 38.45
CA PRO A 39 -3.13 26.09 37.23
C PRO A 39 -2.16 24.92 37.40
N THR A 40 -2.68 23.71 37.46
CA THR A 40 -1.87 22.50 37.41
C THR A 40 -1.22 22.43 36.02
N SER A 41 0.10 22.60 35.98
CA SER A 41 0.90 22.42 34.78
C SER A 41 0.72 20.99 34.28
N ILE A 42 -0.01 20.81 33.18
CA ILE A 42 -0.13 19.52 32.49
C ILE A 42 1.21 19.30 31.79
N ALA A 43 2.01 18.36 32.29
CA ALA A 43 3.20 17.91 31.61
C ALA A 43 2.84 17.46 30.18
N PRO A 44 3.62 17.82 29.15
CA PRO A 44 3.36 17.36 27.79
C PRO A 44 3.38 15.82 27.75
N ALA A 45 2.36 15.24 27.11
CA ALA A 45 2.33 13.80 26.89
C ALA A 45 3.61 13.34 26.20
N PRO A 46 4.17 12.17 26.54
CA PRO A 46 5.38 11.66 25.93
C PRO A 46 5.18 11.61 24.41
N ALA A 47 6.10 12.24 23.67
CA ALA A 47 6.09 12.24 22.22
C ALA A 47 6.07 10.79 21.71
N LYS A 48 5.15 10.45 20.80
CA LYS A 48 5.17 9.16 20.12
C LYS A 48 6.57 8.97 19.53
N PRO A 49 7.21 7.80 19.72
CA PRO A 49 8.52 7.55 19.15
C PRO A 49 8.45 7.78 17.63
N SER A 50 9.37 8.57 17.11
CA SER A 50 9.50 8.77 15.67
C SER A 50 9.67 7.39 15.02
N PRO A 51 8.98 7.11 13.91
CA PRO A 51 9.13 5.84 13.23
C PRO A 51 10.60 5.65 12.84
N THR A 52 11.20 4.57 13.34
CA THR A 52 12.54 4.16 12.94
C THR A 52 12.56 4.00 11.41
N ALA A 53 13.56 4.55 10.74
CA ALA A 53 13.71 4.40 9.29
C ALA A 53 13.74 2.92 8.92
N ALA A 54 13.06 2.54 7.82
CA ALA A 54 13.06 1.17 7.36
C ALA A 54 14.49 0.72 7.01
N PRO A 55 14.92 -0.49 7.41
CA PRO A 55 16.28 -0.99 7.16
C PRO A 55 16.52 -1.13 5.66
N THR A 56 17.75 -0.84 5.23
CA THR A 56 18.22 -1.05 3.85
C THR A 56 19.43 -1.98 3.85
N LEU A 57 19.67 -2.65 2.73
CA LEU A 57 20.94 -3.34 2.53
C LEU A 57 22.06 -2.31 2.22
N PRO A 58 23.30 -2.60 2.62
CA PRO A 58 24.42 -1.77 2.23
C PRO A 58 24.57 -1.77 0.69
N PRO A 59 25.06 -0.66 0.10
CA PRO A 59 25.37 -0.61 -1.33
C PRO A 59 26.38 -1.70 -1.72
N GLY A 60 26.29 -2.17 -2.97
CA GLY A 60 27.31 -3.05 -3.56
C GLY A 60 28.67 -2.37 -3.68
N GLU A 61 29.72 -3.13 -4.07
CA GLU A 61 31.13 -2.69 -4.06
C GLU A 61 31.39 -1.38 -4.79
N ASN A 62 30.67 -1.08 -5.85
CA ASN A 62 30.81 0.15 -6.63
C ASN A 62 29.70 1.18 -6.38
N GLY A 63 29.03 1.13 -5.22
CA GLY A 63 27.88 1.97 -4.92
C GLY A 63 26.62 1.55 -5.68
N GLU A 64 26.57 0.32 -6.18
CA GLU A 64 25.43 -0.23 -6.87
C GLU A 64 24.24 -0.46 -5.94
N THR A 65 23.05 -0.34 -6.47
CA THR A 65 21.81 -0.67 -5.74
C THR A 65 21.82 -2.15 -5.34
N PRO A 66 21.73 -2.47 -4.04
CA PRO A 66 21.71 -3.86 -3.59
C PRO A 66 20.39 -4.52 -3.95
N VAL A 67 20.43 -5.83 -4.21
CA VAL A 67 19.26 -6.64 -4.57
C VAL A 67 18.91 -7.59 -3.43
N PHE A 68 17.65 -7.58 -3.00
CA PHE A 68 17.08 -8.46 -1.99
C PHE A 68 15.98 -9.33 -2.62
N ALA A 69 16.15 -10.64 -2.64
CA ALA A 69 15.17 -11.57 -3.20
C ALA A 69 14.44 -12.41 -2.13
N HIS A 70 15.07 -12.63 -1.00
CA HIS A 70 14.48 -13.34 0.15
C HIS A 70 15.28 -13.06 1.42
N GLY A 71 14.64 -13.20 2.57
CA GLY A 71 15.28 -13.16 3.87
C GLY A 71 16.03 -14.46 4.20
N ARG A 72 16.66 -14.47 5.35
CA ARG A 72 17.39 -15.64 5.87
C ARG A 72 16.45 -16.82 6.14
N ARG A 73 16.86 -18.02 5.78
CA ARG A 73 16.07 -19.24 5.93
C ARG A 73 16.08 -19.82 7.34
N ASP A 74 17.06 -19.43 8.15
CA ASP A 74 17.31 -19.89 9.53
C ASP A 74 16.69 -18.95 10.61
N ARG A 75 15.96 -17.92 10.20
CA ARG A 75 15.34 -16.93 11.11
C ARG A 75 13.85 -17.15 11.34
N GLY A 76 13.44 -18.41 11.51
CA GLY A 76 12.05 -18.78 11.74
C GLY A 76 11.22 -18.82 10.44
N LYS A 77 9.96 -19.27 10.56
CA LYS A 77 9.03 -19.38 9.42
C LYS A 77 8.35 -18.03 9.15
N ARG A 78 9.12 -17.03 8.68
CA ARG A 78 8.62 -15.70 8.29
C ARG A 78 8.48 -15.63 6.78
N ILE A 79 7.45 -14.96 6.26
CA ILE A 79 7.17 -14.81 4.83
C ILE A 79 6.53 -13.45 4.54
N ALA A 80 6.96 -12.78 3.48
CA ALA A 80 6.37 -11.52 3.04
C ALA A 80 5.47 -11.75 1.82
N LEU A 81 4.19 -11.39 1.94
CA LEU A 81 3.30 -11.26 0.79
C LEU A 81 3.43 -9.84 0.27
N THR A 82 3.79 -9.69 -0.99
CA THR A 82 3.99 -8.39 -1.64
C THR A 82 3.09 -8.24 -2.85
N PHE A 83 2.64 -7.00 -3.10
CA PHE A 83 1.66 -6.73 -4.13
C PHE A 83 2.10 -5.56 -5.00
N ASP A 84 2.19 -5.79 -6.30
CA ASP A 84 2.50 -4.75 -7.27
C ASP A 84 1.19 -4.06 -7.67
N ALA A 85 1.13 -2.74 -7.46
CA ALA A 85 0.03 -1.87 -7.82
C ALA A 85 0.49 -1.00 -9.00
N ASP A 86 0.31 -1.52 -10.20
CA ASP A 86 0.94 -1.02 -11.40
C ASP A 86 -0.05 -0.36 -12.36
N MET A 87 0.41 0.71 -13.00
CA MET A 87 -0.26 1.36 -14.13
C MET A 87 0.74 1.93 -15.13
N THR A 88 0.40 1.76 -16.40
CA THR A 88 1.06 2.37 -17.56
C THR A 88 0.31 3.62 -18.04
N SER A 89 0.89 4.36 -18.99
CA SER A 89 0.31 5.62 -19.48
C SER A 89 -1.01 5.45 -20.25
N ASP A 90 -1.20 4.31 -20.91
CA ASP A 90 -2.40 3.99 -21.69
C ASP A 90 -3.58 3.54 -20.80
N GLN A 91 -3.31 3.17 -19.56
CA GLN A 91 -4.33 2.64 -18.64
C GLN A 91 -5.19 3.74 -17.99
N GLY A 92 -4.70 4.98 -17.92
CA GLY A 92 -5.50 6.11 -17.40
C GLY A 92 -6.83 6.32 -18.15
N PRO A 93 -6.81 6.43 -19.50
CA PRO A 93 -8.04 6.51 -20.31
C PRO A 93 -8.95 5.28 -20.17
N ARG A 94 -8.40 4.11 -19.91
CA ARG A 94 -9.18 2.88 -19.67
C ARG A 94 -9.82 2.89 -18.28
N ALA A 95 -9.09 3.36 -17.26
CA ALA A 95 -9.63 3.56 -15.92
C ALA A 95 -10.80 4.56 -15.91
N ALA A 96 -10.69 5.65 -16.67
CA ALA A 96 -11.78 6.62 -16.84
C ALA A 96 -13.05 6.02 -17.49
N LYS A 97 -12.93 4.89 -18.19
CA LYS A 97 -14.04 4.10 -18.75
C LYS A 97 -14.52 2.97 -17.84
N GLY A 98 -14.05 2.93 -16.58
CA GLY A 98 -14.49 1.97 -15.58
C GLY A 98 -13.66 0.68 -15.51
N GLU A 99 -12.51 0.60 -16.18
CA GLU A 99 -11.59 -0.52 -15.96
C GLU A 99 -10.83 -0.33 -14.64
N HIS A 100 -10.73 -1.39 -13.84
CA HIS A 100 -10.14 -1.33 -12.51
C HIS A 100 -8.68 -1.79 -12.52
N PHE A 101 -7.77 -0.85 -12.36
CA PHE A 101 -6.34 -1.06 -12.09
C PHE A 101 -6.02 -0.97 -10.59
N ASP A 102 -7.04 -0.87 -9.76
CA ASP A 102 -7.03 -0.98 -8.32
C ASP A 102 -7.68 -2.30 -7.86
N ASN A 103 -7.54 -2.64 -6.59
CA ASN A 103 -8.21 -3.78 -5.99
C ASN A 103 -8.59 -3.50 -4.52
N PRO A 104 -9.62 -2.67 -4.28
CA PRO A 104 -10.05 -2.34 -2.92
C PRO A 104 -10.52 -3.55 -2.13
N ALA A 105 -11.06 -4.59 -2.80
CA ALA A 105 -11.46 -5.83 -2.15
C ALA A 105 -10.25 -6.61 -1.58
N LEU A 106 -9.12 -6.63 -2.29
CA LEU A 106 -7.87 -7.21 -1.80
C LEU A 106 -7.38 -6.46 -0.55
N ILE A 107 -7.33 -5.12 -0.59
CA ILE A 107 -6.91 -4.31 0.55
C ILE A 107 -7.83 -4.54 1.76
N ALA A 108 -9.15 -4.58 1.56
CA ALA A 108 -10.10 -4.90 2.62
C ALA A 108 -9.89 -6.32 3.20
N THR A 109 -9.57 -7.29 2.36
CA THR A 109 -9.27 -8.67 2.78
C THR A 109 -7.97 -8.74 3.59
N LEU A 110 -6.90 -8.06 3.17
CA LEU A 110 -5.64 -7.99 3.93
C LEU A 110 -5.86 -7.36 5.31
N ARG A 111 -6.64 -6.28 5.40
CA ARG A 111 -7.03 -5.64 6.67
C ARG A 111 -7.82 -6.58 7.57
N ARG A 112 -8.87 -7.20 7.04
CA ARG A 112 -9.72 -8.14 7.79
C ARG A 112 -8.92 -9.33 8.33
N LEU A 113 -8.00 -9.85 7.55
CA LEU A 113 -7.12 -10.96 7.93
C LEU A 113 -5.90 -10.49 8.74
N LYS A 114 -5.73 -9.18 8.98
CA LYS A 114 -4.58 -8.58 9.68
C LYS A 114 -3.24 -9.07 9.09
N VAL A 115 -3.09 -8.92 7.78
CA VAL A 115 -1.90 -9.33 7.03
C VAL A 115 -0.98 -8.14 6.85
N PRO A 116 0.21 -8.12 7.50
CA PRO A 116 1.25 -7.18 7.14
C PRO A 116 1.69 -7.42 5.70
N ALA A 117 1.84 -6.37 4.91
CA ALA A 117 2.22 -6.49 3.50
C ALA A 117 3.02 -5.27 3.01
N THR A 118 3.79 -5.47 1.94
CA THR A 118 4.50 -4.40 1.24
C THR A 118 3.87 -4.23 -0.14
N LEU A 119 3.38 -3.02 -0.43
CA LEU A 119 2.78 -2.67 -1.71
C LEU A 119 3.78 -1.85 -2.53
N PHE A 120 4.16 -2.39 -3.68
CA PHE A 120 5.01 -1.73 -4.66
C PHE A 120 4.11 -0.98 -5.64
N MET A 121 4.02 0.35 -5.49
CA MET A 121 3.14 1.18 -6.30
C MET A 121 3.91 1.87 -7.42
N THR A 122 3.30 1.98 -8.60
CA THR A 122 3.79 2.93 -9.60
C THR A 122 3.32 4.35 -9.27
N GLY A 123 4.11 5.34 -9.67
CA GLY A 123 3.70 6.73 -9.51
C GLY A 123 2.39 7.04 -10.23
N ARG A 124 2.16 6.44 -11.40
CA ARG A 124 0.91 6.57 -12.15
C ARG A 124 -0.29 5.99 -11.44
N TRP A 125 -0.13 4.86 -10.77
CA TRP A 125 -1.19 4.25 -9.97
C TRP A 125 -1.58 5.16 -8.79
N ALA A 126 -0.59 5.72 -8.10
CA ALA A 126 -0.84 6.64 -6.99
C ALA A 126 -1.53 7.94 -7.43
N GLU A 127 -1.22 8.45 -8.62
CA GLU A 127 -1.90 9.62 -9.20
C GLU A 127 -3.34 9.29 -9.66
N GLN A 128 -3.59 8.07 -10.13
CA GLN A 128 -4.93 7.63 -10.55
C GLN A 128 -5.85 7.33 -9.36
N TYR A 129 -5.29 6.77 -8.27
CA TYR A 129 -6.03 6.34 -7.08
C TYR A 129 -5.46 6.99 -5.79
N PRO A 130 -5.43 8.34 -5.70
CA PRO A 130 -4.74 9.04 -4.61
C PRO A 130 -5.33 8.72 -3.24
N ASP A 131 -6.65 8.55 -3.14
CA ASP A 131 -7.31 8.22 -1.87
C ASP A 131 -6.96 6.82 -1.38
N GLN A 132 -6.85 5.86 -2.29
CA GLN A 132 -6.39 4.52 -1.94
C GLN A 132 -4.91 4.51 -1.56
N ALA A 133 -4.05 5.21 -2.32
CA ALA A 133 -2.62 5.33 -2.03
C ALA A 133 -2.41 5.92 -0.62
N ARG A 134 -3.10 7.01 -0.29
CA ARG A 134 -3.07 7.65 1.03
C ARG A 134 -3.59 6.71 2.13
N SER A 135 -4.72 6.04 1.91
CA SER A 135 -5.31 5.09 2.86
C SER A 135 -4.41 3.90 3.16
N ILE A 136 -3.70 3.39 2.14
CA ILE A 136 -2.70 2.31 2.30
C ILE A 136 -1.47 2.84 3.05
N GLY A 137 -0.94 4.01 2.67
CA GLY A 137 0.23 4.61 3.31
C GLY A 137 0.01 5.02 4.77
N ALA A 138 -1.23 5.32 5.18
CA ALA A 138 -1.59 5.63 6.56
C ALA A 138 -1.76 4.38 7.44
N ASP A 139 -1.98 3.21 6.84
CA ASP A 139 -2.27 1.96 7.57
C ASP A 139 -0.97 1.33 8.11
N PRO A 140 -0.88 1.04 9.42
CA PRO A 140 0.32 0.42 10.01
C PRO A 140 0.57 -1.02 9.56
N LEU A 141 -0.42 -1.70 8.98
CA LEU A 141 -0.23 -3.03 8.40
C LEU A 141 0.63 -2.99 7.13
N PHE A 142 0.66 -1.85 6.43
CA PHE A 142 1.24 -1.78 5.10
C PHE A 142 2.50 -0.93 5.04
N GLU A 143 3.38 -1.29 4.12
CA GLU A 143 4.49 -0.47 3.64
C GLU A 143 4.22 -0.10 2.18
N VAL A 144 4.44 1.18 1.84
CA VAL A 144 4.41 1.66 0.47
C VAL A 144 5.82 1.74 -0.05
N ALA A 145 6.10 0.97 -1.08
CA ALA A 145 7.37 0.89 -1.80
C ALA A 145 7.20 1.32 -3.27
N ASN A 146 8.29 1.50 -3.96
CA ASN A 146 8.34 2.05 -5.31
C ASN A 146 8.37 0.95 -6.38
N HIS A 147 7.48 1.05 -7.38
CA HIS A 147 7.45 0.17 -8.55
C HIS A 147 7.67 0.94 -9.86
N SER A 148 8.56 1.95 -9.84
CA SER A 148 8.74 2.92 -10.91
C SER A 148 7.61 3.96 -11.01
N TYR A 149 7.82 4.98 -11.83
CA TYR A 149 6.71 5.88 -12.18
C TYR A 149 5.88 5.34 -13.33
N SER A 150 6.55 4.80 -14.35
CA SER A 150 5.96 4.53 -15.68
C SER A 150 5.55 3.07 -15.91
N HIS A 151 5.99 2.13 -15.04
CA HIS A 151 5.93 0.68 -15.27
C HIS A 151 6.63 0.25 -16.58
N HIS A 152 7.71 0.93 -16.96
CA HIS A 152 8.52 0.59 -18.12
C HIS A 152 9.68 -0.34 -17.75
N ALA A 153 10.25 -1.04 -18.75
CA ALA A 153 11.40 -1.90 -18.57
C ALA A 153 12.67 -1.11 -18.26
N PHE A 154 13.36 -1.48 -17.19
CA PHE A 154 14.65 -0.92 -16.80
C PHE A 154 15.83 -1.63 -17.49
N ALA A 155 15.60 -2.86 -17.93
CA ALA A 155 16.49 -3.61 -18.81
C ALA A 155 15.65 -4.33 -19.85
N ALA A 156 16.05 -4.25 -21.11
CA ALA A 156 15.35 -4.88 -22.22
C ALA A 156 16.14 -6.12 -22.74
N PRO A 157 15.43 -7.14 -23.29
CA PRO A 157 13.98 -7.28 -23.40
C PRO A 157 13.33 -7.66 -22.04
N CYS A 158 12.09 -7.20 -21.77
CA CYS A 158 11.37 -7.48 -20.55
C CYS A 158 9.86 -7.57 -20.83
N TYR A 159 9.34 -8.76 -21.06
CA TYR A 159 7.89 -9.05 -21.25
C TYR A 159 7.16 -8.11 -22.20
N GLY A 160 7.85 -7.53 -23.20
CA GLY A 160 7.26 -6.57 -24.12
C GLY A 160 7.02 -5.17 -23.53
N LEU A 161 7.46 -4.91 -22.30
CA LEU A 161 7.37 -3.57 -21.71
C LEU A 161 8.27 -2.59 -22.51
N PRO A 162 7.77 -1.37 -22.78
CA PRO A 162 8.59 -0.35 -23.42
C PRO A 162 9.75 0.05 -22.49
N PRO A 163 10.91 0.44 -23.01
CA PRO A 163 12.04 0.84 -22.18
C PRO A 163 11.75 2.15 -21.43
N VAL A 164 12.32 2.28 -20.22
CA VAL A 164 12.24 3.51 -19.44
C VAL A 164 12.89 4.67 -20.23
N LYS A 165 12.22 5.84 -20.21
CA LYS A 165 12.71 7.06 -20.88
C LYS A 165 13.19 8.07 -19.84
N GLY A 166 14.29 8.77 -20.12
CA GLY A 166 14.82 9.80 -19.25
C GLY A 166 15.68 9.31 -18.08
N GLY A 167 16.00 8.01 -18.08
CA GLY A 167 16.87 7.38 -17.08
C GLY A 167 16.13 6.69 -15.95
N ALA A 168 16.73 5.61 -15.48
CA ALA A 168 16.18 4.75 -14.44
C ALA A 168 15.99 5.49 -13.11
N ARG A 169 17.01 6.23 -12.67
CA ARG A 169 16.97 7.02 -11.45
C ARG A 169 15.87 8.07 -11.48
N ALA A 170 15.74 8.82 -12.57
CA ALA A 170 14.73 9.86 -12.70
C ALA A 170 13.30 9.31 -12.63
N ASP A 171 13.05 8.13 -13.18
CA ASP A 171 11.75 7.46 -13.12
C ASP A 171 11.42 7.04 -11.67
N VAL A 172 12.38 6.47 -10.93
CA VAL A 172 12.21 6.12 -9.51
C VAL A 172 11.95 7.36 -8.65
N GLU A 173 12.74 8.42 -8.80
CA GLU A 173 12.56 9.68 -8.06
C GLU A 173 11.21 10.33 -8.36
N LYS A 174 10.76 10.25 -9.62
CA LYS A 174 9.45 10.73 -10.05
C LYS A 174 8.29 9.97 -9.39
N ALA A 175 8.44 8.66 -9.18
CA ALA A 175 7.43 7.87 -8.44
C ALA A 175 7.32 8.33 -6.99
N PHE A 176 8.42 8.50 -6.26
CA PHE A 176 8.39 9.04 -4.89
C PHE A 176 7.77 10.44 -4.83
N ALA A 177 8.02 11.29 -5.84
CA ALA A 177 7.37 12.59 -5.93
C ALA A 177 5.85 12.46 -6.14
N ALA A 178 5.40 11.49 -6.94
CA ALA A 178 3.98 11.21 -7.15
C ALA A 178 3.31 10.73 -5.85
N PHE A 179 3.96 9.88 -5.07
CA PHE A 179 3.44 9.43 -3.77
C PHE A 179 3.21 10.59 -2.82
N ARG A 180 4.17 11.51 -2.71
CA ARG A 180 4.00 12.72 -1.89
C ARG A 180 2.82 13.58 -2.37
N ARG A 181 2.64 13.77 -3.69
CA ARG A 181 1.48 14.50 -4.25
C ARG A 181 0.16 13.80 -3.93
N ALA A 182 0.14 12.48 -3.92
CA ALA A 182 -1.03 11.68 -3.54
C ALA A 182 -1.31 11.68 -2.02
N GLY A 183 -0.46 12.32 -1.21
CA GLY A 183 -0.61 12.37 0.25
C GLY A 183 -0.15 11.10 0.98
N VAL A 184 0.73 10.31 0.38
CA VAL A 184 1.41 9.20 1.04
C VAL A 184 2.58 9.76 1.85
N GLU A 185 2.40 9.86 3.16
CA GLU A 185 3.39 10.47 4.06
C GLU A 185 4.56 9.53 4.40
N ARG A 186 4.31 8.22 4.36
CA ARG A 186 5.29 7.21 4.74
C ARG A 186 5.55 6.25 3.60
N THR A 187 6.78 6.26 3.11
CA THR A 187 7.29 5.29 2.13
C THR A 187 8.55 4.64 2.66
N VAL A 188 8.80 3.40 2.24
CA VAL A 188 10.06 2.72 2.52
C VAL A 188 11.03 2.86 1.32
N PRO A 189 12.35 2.87 1.55
CA PRO A 189 13.33 3.04 0.49
C PRO A 189 13.56 1.73 -0.29
N TYR A 190 12.46 1.10 -0.72
CA TYR A 190 12.50 -0.11 -1.53
C TYR A 190 11.97 0.19 -2.92
N PHE A 191 12.58 -0.48 -3.89
CA PHE A 191 12.21 -0.39 -5.30
C PHE A 191 12.07 -1.80 -5.89
N ARG A 192 11.07 -2.02 -6.73
CA ARG A 192 10.93 -3.25 -7.50
C ARG A 192 10.94 -2.93 -8.98
N PHE A 193 11.76 -3.62 -9.74
CA PHE A 193 11.81 -3.48 -11.19
C PHE A 193 10.52 -4.01 -11.82
N PRO A 194 9.85 -3.26 -12.71
CA PRO A 194 8.77 -3.78 -13.54
C PRO A 194 9.23 -5.04 -14.29
N GLY A 195 8.44 -6.13 -14.15
CA GLY A 195 8.79 -7.44 -14.67
C GLY A 195 10.03 -8.09 -14.03
N GLY A 196 10.65 -7.47 -13.04
CA GLY A 196 11.88 -7.97 -12.40
C GLY A 196 13.16 -7.80 -13.23
N CYS A 197 13.09 -7.21 -14.42
CA CYS A 197 14.21 -7.15 -15.35
C CYS A 197 15.20 -6.05 -14.97
N HIS A 198 16.44 -6.45 -14.67
CA HIS A 198 17.54 -5.56 -14.35
C HIS A 198 18.87 -6.13 -14.86
N ASN A 199 19.88 -5.29 -14.91
CA ASN A 199 21.25 -5.64 -15.25
C ASN A 199 22.26 -4.80 -14.41
N PRO A 200 23.55 -5.10 -14.42
CA PRO A 200 24.55 -4.34 -13.64
C PRO A 200 24.56 -2.85 -13.96
N SER A 201 24.36 -2.46 -15.22
CA SER A 201 24.35 -1.04 -15.61
C SER A 201 23.25 -0.26 -14.91
N VAL A 202 22.02 -0.79 -14.88
CA VAL A 202 20.90 -0.11 -14.22
C VAL A 202 21.02 -0.12 -12.70
N LEU A 203 21.59 -1.17 -12.09
CA LEU A 203 21.89 -1.19 -10.65
C LEU A 203 22.88 -0.09 -10.26
N LYS A 204 23.88 0.15 -11.09
CA LYS A 204 24.85 1.24 -10.92
C LYS A 204 24.18 2.61 -11.08
N GLU A 205 23.34 2.79 -12.11
CA GLU A 205 22.59 4.03 -12.34
C GLU A 205 21.67 4.38 -11.16
N LEU A 206 21.05 3.37 -10.53
CA LEU A 206 20.15 3.55 -9.39
C LEU A 206 20.87 3.75 -8.05
N GLY A 207 22.18 3.49 -7.92
CA GLY A 207 22.92 3.64 -6.67
C GLY A 207 22.68 4.96 -5.94
N PRO A 208 22.74 6.13 -6.63
CA PRO A 208 22.46 7.42 -6.01
C PRO A 208 21.02 7.60 -5.48
N ALA A 209 20.05 6.78 -5.91
CA ALA A 209 18.69 6.80 -5.38
C ALA A 209 18.59 6.21 -3.97
N LYS A 210 19.63 5.52 -3.49
CA LYS A 210 19.74 4.93 -2.14
C LYS A 210 18.56 4.02 -1.79
N VAL A 211 18.10 3.22 -2.74
CA VAL A 211 17.04 2.24 -2.56
C VAL A 211 17.61 0.83 -2.49
N THR A 212 16.91 -0.09 -1.83
CA THR A 212 17.14 -1.54 -1.98
C THR A 212 16.21 -2.07 -3.05
N ALA A 213 16.75 -2.71 -4.09
CA ALA A 213 15.96 -3.39 -5.10
C ALA A 213 15.40 -4.69 -4.52
N VAL A 214 14.07 -4.79 -4.41
CA VAL A 214 13.39 -5.95 -3.84
C VAL A 214 12.79 -6.78 -4.96
N GLN A 215 13.33 -7.95 -5.16
CA GLN A 215 12.84 -8.99 -6.05
C GLN A 215 11.97 -9.98 -5.26
N TRP A 216 11.89 -11.21 -5.71
CA TRP A 216 11.11 -12.29 -5.09
C TRP A 216 11.79 -13.64 -5.36
N ASP A 217 11.45 -14.63 -4.56
CA ASP A 217 11.82 -16.04 -4.77
C ASP A 217 10.58 -16.92 -5.02
N VAL A 218 9.36 -16.37 -4.85
CA VAL A 218 8.10 -17.07 -5.15
C VAL A 218 7.25 -16.22 -6.10
N ILE A 219 7.03 -16.75 -7.31
CA ILE A 219 6.09 -16.19 -8.30
C ILE A 219 4.74 -16.85 -8.08
N SER A 220 3.70 -16.07 -7.78
CA SER A 220 2.35 -16.60 -7.56
C SER A 220 1.63 -17.01 -8.84
N GLY A 221 2.01 -16.43 -9.99
CA GLY A 221 1.34 -16.63 -11.28
C GLY A 221 -0.03 -15.94 -11.41
N ASP A 222 -0.40 -15.08 -10.47
CA ASP A 222 -1.73 -14.45 -10.40
C ASP A 222 -2.06 -13.56 -11.62
N ALA A 223 -1.05 -12.88 -12.21
CA ALA A 223 -1.22 -12.06 -13.41
C ALA A 223 -1.66 -12.86 -14.65
N PHE A 224 -1.51 -14.19 -14.63
CA PHE A 224 -1.91 -15.07 -15.74
C PHE A 224 -3.06 -15.99 -15.39
N ALA A 225 -3.54 -15.92 -14.13
CA ALA A 225 -4.55 -16.81 -13.60
C ALA A 225 -5.94 -16.19 -13.58
N LYS A 226 -6.95 -16.94 -14.05
CA LYS A 226 -8.36 -16.59 -13.94
C LYS A 226 -9.05 -17.24 -12.74
N ARG A 227 -8.41 -18.21 -12.10
CA ARG A 227 -8.94 -18.96 -10.96
C ARG A 227 -7.99 -18.90 -9.78
N PRO A 228 -8.50 -18.77 -8.54
CA PRO A 228 -7.66 -18.59 -7.35
C PRO A 228 -6.92 -19.87 -6.92
N GLY A 229 -7.45 -21.06 -7.21
CA GLY A 229 -6.86 -22.34 -6.80
C GLY A 229 -5.40 -22.48 -7.26
N PRO A 230 -5.10 -22.43 -8.57
CA PRO A 230 -3.72 -22.54 -9.05
C PRO A 230 -2.75 -21.52 -8.45
N VAL A 231 -3.21 -20.28 -8.19
CA VAL A 231 -2.40 -19.24 -7.52
C VAL A 231 -2.07 -19.64 -6.08
N ALA A 232 -3.09 -20.12 -5.34
CA ALA A 232 -2.88 -20.56 -3.97
C ALA A 232 -1.95 -21.79 -3.90
N ASP A 233 -2.18 -22.77 -4.77
CA ASP A 233 -1.37 -23.99 -4.82
C ASP A 233 0.10 -23.68 -5.13
N GLU A 234 0.37 -22.77 -6.08
CA GLU A 234 1.72 -22.34 -6.45
C GLU A 234 2.45 -21.68 -5.28
N VAL A 235 1.80 -20.72 -4.59
CA VAL A 235 2.38 -20.05 -3.43
C VAL A 235 2.63 -21.05 -2.30
N LEU A 236 1.65 -21.91 -1.98
CA LEU A 236 1.74 -22.87 -0.89
C LEU A 236 2.77 -23.97 -1.14
N ALA A 237 3.00 -24.35 -2.40
CA ALA A 237 4.01 -25.34 -2.77
C ALA A 237 5.44 -24.79 -2.68
N LYS A 238 5.63 -23.50 -2.99
CA LYS A 238 6.95 -22.87 -3.07
C LYS A 238 7.37 -22.07 -1.85
N ALA A 239 6.43 -21.75 -0.95
CA ALA A 239 6.69 -20.99 0.27
C ALA A 239 7.76 -21.66 1.15
N ARG A 240 8.78 -20.88 1.53
CA ARG A 240 9.88 -21.28 2.43
C ARG A 240 10.09 -20.18 3.47
N PRO A 241 10.73 -20.48 4.63
CA PRO A 241 11.14 -19.44 5.55
C PRO A 241 11.90 -18.32 4.84
N GLY A 242 11.57 -17.06 5.11
CA GLY A 242 12.19 -15.90 4.47
C GLY A 242 11.68 -15.57 3.07
N SER A 243 10.73 -16.30 2.49
CA SER A 243 10.27 -16.03 1.12
C SER A 243 9.63 -14.66 0.97
N VAL A 244 9.87 -14.05 -0.19
CA VAL A 244 9.15 -12.90 -0.72
C VAL A 244 8.27 -13.38 -1.88
N VAL A 245 6.97 -13.26 -1.72
CA VAL A 245 5.99 -13.67 -2.73
C VAL A 245 5.55 -12.47 -3.54
N VAL A 246 5.66 -12.52 -4.88
CA VAL A 246 5.11 -11.49 -5.76
C VAL A 246 3.69 -11.85 -6.18
N MET A 247 2.78 -10.90 -5.97
CA MET A 247 1.38 -10.87 -6.42
C MET A 247 1.05 -9.47 -6.92
N HIS A 248 -0.17 -9.26 -7.45
CA HIS A 248 -0.60 -7.99 -8.00
C HIS A 248 -1.86 -7.43 -7.30
N CYS A 249 -1.89 -6.11 -7.14
CA CYS A 249 -3.04 -5.36 -6.66
C CYS A 249 -3.79 -4.68 -7.81
N THR A 250 -3.74 -5.26 -9.01
CA THR A 250 -4.34 -4.74 -10.24
C THR A 250 -5.45 -5.71 -10.69
N ARG A 251 -6.70 -5.39 -10.36
CA ARG A 251 -7.84 -6.32 -10.56
C ARG A 251 -8.04 -6.74 -12.02
N SER A 252 -7.84 -5.83 -12.97
CA SER A 252 -7.97 -6.13 -14.40
C SER A 252 -6.91 -7.11 -14.91
N ALA A 253 -5.70 -7.06 -14.37
CA ALA A 253 -4.59 -7.95 -14.75
C ALA A 253 -4.57 -9.25 -13.92
N ALA A 254 -4.91 -9.16 -12.62
CA ALA A 254 -4.83 -10.28 -11.67
C ALA A 254 -6.16 -10.45 -10.91
N PRO A 255 -7.26 -10.82 -11.58
CA PRO A 255 -8.59 -10.88 -10.98
C PRO A 255 -8.73 -11.95 -9.89
N ALA A 256 -7.87 -12.96 -9.87
CA ALA A 256 -7.92 -14.08 -8.94
C ALA A 256 -7.22 -13.82 -7.61
N THR A 257 -6.42 -12.75 -7.48
CA THR A 257 -5.51 -12.51 -6.35
C THR A 257 -6.25 -12.40 -5.01
N GLU A 258 -7.33 -11.63 -4.93
CA GLU A 258 -8.08 -11.46 -3.67
C GLU A 258 -8.60 -12.80 -3.15
N ALA A 259 -9.23 -13.59 -4.02
CA ALA A 259 -9.76 -14.90 -3.66
C ALA A 259 -8.66 -15.91 -3.31
N ALA A 260 -7.50 -15.85 -3.99
CA ALA A 260 -6.34 -16.68 -3.65
C ALA A 260 -5.78 -16.34 -2.27
N VAL A 261 -5.68 -15.05 -1.92
CA VAL A 261 -5.21 -14.59 -0.60
C VAL A 261 -6.06 -15.14 0.54
N ARG A 262 -7.39 -15.25 0.35
CA ARG A 262 -8.29 -15.86 1.34
C ARG A 262 -7.96 -17.33 1.63
N THR A 263 -7.34 -18.02 0.69
CA THR A 263 -6.87 -19.41 0.88
C THR A 263 -5.42 -19.44 1.37
N ILE A 264 -4.53 -18.63 0.78
CA ILE A 264 -3.10 -18.62 1.09
C ILE A 264 -2.85 -18.28 2.56
N VAL A 265 -3.46 -17.21 3.06
CA VAL A 265 -3.17 -16.68 4.39
C VAL A 265 -3.48 -17.68 5.52
N PRO A 266 -4.69 -18.27 5.62
CA PRO A 266 -4.96 -19.28 6.65
C PRO A 266 -4.01 -20.48 6.55
N ARG A 267 -3.76 -20.96 5.34
CA ARG A 267 -2.90 -22.14 5.12
C ARG A 267 -1.44 -21.89 5.48
N LEU A 268 -0.90 -20.71 5.22
CA LEU A 268 0.45 -20.34 5.68
C LEU A 268 0.52 -20.31 7.21
N ARG A 269 -0.51 -19.73 7.86
CA ARG A 269 -0.60 -19.69 9.34
C ARG A 269 -0.73 -21.09 9.95
N GLU A 270 -1.54 -21.98 9.38
CA GLU A 270 -1.64 -23.40 9.76
C GLU A 270 -0.30 -24.12 9.69
N ARG A 271 0.55 -23.76 8.70
CA ARG A 271 1.91 -24.27 8.57
C ARG A 271 2.92 -23.60 9.51
N GLY A 272 2.46 -22.69 10.38
CA GLY A 272 3.27 -21.96 11.35
C GLY A 272 4.06 -20.79 10.76
N TYR A 273 3.68 -20.27 9.59
CA TYR A 273 4.30 -19.05 9.06
C TYR A 273 3.76 -17.79 9.73
N GLU A 274 4.66 -16.91 10.10
CA GLU A 274 4.40 -15.52 10.44
C GLU A 274 4.43 -14.68 9.15
N LEU A 275 3.33 -13.96 8.87
CA LEU A 275 3.26 -13.03 7.77
C LEU A 275 3.87 -11.70 8.22
N VAL A 276 4.84 -11.19 7.47
CA VAL A 276 5.62 -10.00 7.82
C VAL A 276 5.77 -9.07 6.62
N ARG A 277 6.24 -7.85 6.84
CA ARG A 277 6.62 -6.91 5.77
C ARG A 277 8.01 -7.24 5.25
N VAL A 278 8.38 -6.66 4.12
CA VAL A 278 9.74 -6.79 3.58
C VAL A 278 10.77 -6.20 4.54
N SER A 279 10.48 -5.06 5.18
CA SER A 279 11.37 -4.45 6.17
C SER A 279 11.71 -5.41 7.31
N ASP A 280 10.73 -6.20 7.75
CA ASP A 280 10.92 -7.18 8.84
C ASP A 280 11.84 -8.34 8.40
N LEU A 281 11.82 -8.73 7.12
CA LEU A 281 12.74 -9.74 6.58
C LEU A 281 14.16 -9.19 6.43
N ILE A 282 14.31 -7.93 5.99
CA ILE A 282 15.61 -7.27 5.84
C ILE A 282 16.25 -7.03 7.22
N ALA A 283 15.48 -6.57 8.21
CA ALA A 283 15.96 -6.37 9.59
C ALA A 283 16.43 -7.66 10.26
N GLY A 284 15.92 -8.81 9.85
CA GLY A 284 16.32 -10.13 10.37
C GLY A 284 17.51 -10.76 9.63
N GLY A 285 18.13 -10.01 8.71
CA GLY A 285 19.24 -10.46 7.85
C GLY A 285 20.61 -10.49 8.53
#